data_ebabf3422bff60bb50130518088e2f26
#
_entry.id   ebabf3422bff60bb50130518088e2f26
#
_cell.length_a   1.000
_cell.length_b   1.000
_cell.length_c   1.000
_cell.angle_alpha   90.00
_cell.angle_beta   90.00
_cell.angle_gamma   90.00
#
_symmetry.space_group_name_H-M   'P 1'
#
loop_
_entity.id
_entity.type
_entity.pdbx_description
1 polymer ?
#
loop_
_entity_poly.entity_id
_entity_poly.type
_entity_poly.pdbx_seq_one_letter_code
_entity_poly.pdbx_strand_id
1 'polypeptide(L)'
;IYIITFAPQILHDMNTKVKGYFLGAIAAATYGTNPLFALPLYKDGMDPDSVLFFRYLFAIPILGMMIKGRGRSFKIEHKAAVPLIVMGLLVAFSSLALFQSYNYMEVGIASTLLFVYPIMVALIMALVFKEKLTLQTVFCILLALSGIGLLYKSGDGTTLSLTGVLLVMASALSYAIYIIGVNQSTLKNVATLPLTFYILLFGVSLFFVRVGFGKDLY
;
A
#
# COMPACT_ATOMS: atom_id res chain seq x y z
N ILE A 1 -25.64 10.48 -9.32
CA ILE A 1 -26.66 9.81 -8.49
C ILE A 1 -26.96 8.41 -9.04
N TYR A 2 -27.15 8.20 -10.36
CA TYR A 2 -27.46 6.89 -10.96
C TYR A 2 -26.36 5.82 -10.75
N ILE A 3 -25.08 6.19 -10.74
CA ILE A 3 -23.96 5.24 -10.57
C ILE A 3 -23.92 4.65 -9.15
N ILE A 4 -24.33 5.40 -8.13
CA ILE A 4 -24.33 4.95 -6.73
C ILE A 4 -25.46 3.95 -6.46
N THR A 5 -26.56 4.03 -7.21
CA THR A 5 -27.74 3.16 -7.02
C THR A 5 -27.61 1.83 -7.77
N PHE A 6 -26.93 1.78 -8.92
CA PHE A 6 -26.75 0.57 -9.73
C PHE A 6 -25.62 -0.34 -9.26
N ALA A 7 -24.57 0.21 -8.66
CA ALA A 7 -23.42 -0.58 -8.22
C ALA A 7 -23.78 -1.69 -7.18
N PRO A 8 -24.63 -1.45 -6.18
CA PRO A 8 -25.00 -2.49 -5.21
C PRO A 8 -25.76 -3.68 -5.81
N GLN A 9 -26.63 -3.43 -6.80
CA GLN A 9 -27.44 -4.49 -7.41
C GLN A 9 -26.61 -5.39 -8.32
N ILE A 10 -25.78 -4.83 -9.18
CA ILE A 10 -24.86 -5.60 -10.04
C ILE A 10 -23.90 -6.44 -9.20
N LEU A 11 -23.41 -5.90 -8.08
CA LEU A 11 -22.50 -6.62 -7.18
C LEU A 11 -23.19 -7.72 -6.38
N HIS A 12 -24.52 -7.69 -6.21
CA HIS A 12 -25.27 -8.72 -5.48
C HIS A 12 -25.42 -10.01 -6.29
N ASP A 13 -25.63 -9.89 -7.61
CA ASP A 13 -25.86 -11.04 -8.51
C ASP A 13 -24.58 -11.66 -9.09
N MET A 14 -23.41 -11.01 -8.86
CA MET A 14 -22.12 -11.50 -9.36
C MET A 14 -21.58 -12.66 -8.50
N ASN A 15 -21.03 -13.67 -9.19
CA ASN A 15 -20.26 -14.73 -8.54
C ASN A 15 -19.14 -14.11 -7.66
N THR A 16 -18.96 -14.65 -6.45
CA THR A 16 -18.01 -14.14 -5.44
C THR A 16 -16.59 -13.90 -5.99
N LYS A 17 -16.12 -14.76 -6.91
CA LYS A 17 -14.82 -14.61 -7.57
C LYS A 17 -14.80 -13.39 -8.49
N VAL A 18 -15.83 -13.22 -9.33
CA VAL A 18 -15.93 -12.08 -10.28
C VAL A 18 -16.03 -10.76 -9.51
N LYS A 19 -16.80 -10.74 -8.42
CA LYS A 19 -16.88 -9.60 -7.50
C LYS A 19 -15.50 -9.24 -6.92
N GLY A 20 -14.73 -10.26 -6.51
CA GLY A 20 -13.36 -10.06 -6.01
C GLY A 20 -12.44 -9.43 -7.06
N TYR A 21 -12.44 -9.92 -8.29
CA TYR A 21 -11.65 -9.36 -9.39
C TYR A 21 -12.06 -7.92 -9.72
N PHE A 22 -13.36 -7.64 -9.78
CA PHE A 22 -13.86 -6.30 -10.07
C PHE A 22 -13.48 -5.29 -8.99
N LEU A 23 -13.64 -5.65 -7.72
CA LEU A 23 -13.22 -4.80 -6.60
C LEU A 23 -11.70 -4.61 -6.56
N GLY A 24 -10.94 -5.66 -6.89
CA GLY A 24 -9.49 -5.59 -7.01
C GLY A 24 -9.04 -4.65 -8.12
N ALA A 25 -9.69 -4.69 -9.29
CA ALA A 25 -9.41 -3.80 -10.39
C ALA A 25 -9.71 -2.32 -10.05
N ILE A 26 -10.84 -2.05 -9.38
CA ILE A 26 -11.16 -0.70 -8.89
C ILE A 26 -10.13 -0.22 -7.87
N ALA A 27 -9.74 -1.09 -6.92
CA ALA A 27 -8.74 -0.75 -5.93
C ALA A 27 -7.38 -0.42 -6.58
N ALA A 28 -6.95 -1.22 -7.56
CA ALA A 28 -5.72 -0.98 -8.30
C ALA A 28 -5.78 0.33 -9.10
N ALA A 29 -6.88 0.61 -9.79
CA ALA A 29 -7.09 1.86 -10.51
C ALA A 29 -7.04 3.06 -9.56
N THR A 30 -7.73 2.98 -8.42
CA THR A 30 -7.73 4.03 -7.39
C THR A 30 -6.32 4.22 -6.79
N TYR A 31 -5.58 3.14 -6.58
CA TYR A 31 -4.20 3.23 -6.11
C TYR A 31 -3.30 3.92 -7.13
N GLY A 32 -3.47 3.62 -8.42
CA GLY A 32 -2.73 4.25 -9.52
C GLY A 32 -2.97 5.76 -9.67
N THR A 33 -4.07 6.30 -9.12
CA THR A 33 -4.32 7.75 -9.11
C THR A 33 -3.59 8.51 -8.00
N ASN A 34 -2.95 7.82 -7.05
CA ASN A 34 -2.22 8.46 -5.95
C ASN A 34 -1.20 9.50 -6.38
N PRO A 35 -0.35 9.24 -7.40
CA PRO A 35 0.61 10.22 -7.89
C PRO A 35 -0.04 11.49 -8.43
N LEU A 36 -1.20 11.37 -9.08
CA LEU A 36 -1.90 12.51 -9.67
C LEU A 36 -2.33 13.54 -8.61
N PHE A 37 -2.60 13.08 -7.39
CA PHE A 37 -2.97 13.96 -6.27
C PHE A 37 -1.76 14.40 -5.45
N ALA A 38 -0.70 13.60 -5.37
CA ALA A 38 0.48 13.94 -4.59
C ALA A 38 1.39 14.95 -5.31
N LEU A 39 1.57 14.82 -6.64
CA LEU A 39 2.48 15.68 -7.41
C LEU A 39 2.12 17.18 -7.38
N PRO A 40 0.85 17.60 -7.50
CA PRO A 40 0.49 19.00 -7.36
C PRO A 40 0.88 19.55 -5.98
N LEU A 41 0.62 18.80 -4.90
CA LEU A 41 0.94 19.21 -3.54
C LEU A 41 2.45 19.38 -3.33
N TYR A 42 3.27 18.55 -3.97
CA TYR A 42 4.74 18.70 -3.94
C TYR A 42 5.20 19.95 -4.70
N LYS A 43 4.53 20.30 -5.82
CA LYS A 43 4.80 21.54 -6.56
C LYS A 43 4.47 22.80 -5.74
N ASP A 44 3.46 22.70 -4.88
CA ASP A 44 3.07 23.76 -3.95
C ASP A 44 3.95 23.80 -2.68
N GLY A 45 5.00 22.96 -2.62
CA GLY A 45 5.99 22.96 -1.54
C GLY A 45 5.67 22.02 -0.37
N MET A 46 4.61 21.21 -0.48
CA MET A 46 4.24 20.27 0.58
C MET A 46 5.22 19.09 0.67
N ASP A 47 5.70 18.80 1.86
CA ASP A 47 6.56 17.64 2.14
C ASP A 47 5.79 16.31 2.08
N PRO A 48 6.44 15.19 1.66
CA PRO A 48 5.86 13.86 1.69
C PRO A 48 5.27 13.45 3.05
N ASP A 49 5.92 13.86 4.13
CA ASP A 49 5.45 13.60 5.51
C ASP A 49 4.09 14.24 5.78
N SER A 50 3.91 15.51 5.39
CA SER A 50 2.66 16.26 5.56
C SER A 50 1.53 15.66 4.70
N VAL A 51 1.81 15.35 3.44
CA VAL A 51 0.84 14.71 2.53
C VAL A 51 0.35 13.39 3.10
N LEU A 52 1.26 12.54 3.59
CA LEU A 52 0.91 11.24 4.17
C LEU A 52 0.18 11.39 5.50
N PHE A 53 0.59 12.35 6.34
CA PHE A 53 -0.09 12.64 7.60
C PHE A 53 -1.57 12.98 7.37
N PHE A 54 -1.87 13.95 6.53
CA PHE A 54 -3.25 14.33 6.21
C PHE A 54 -4.02 13.21 5.54
N ARG A 55 -3.40 12.46 4.63
CA ARG A 55 -4.02 11.32 3.97
C ARG A 55 -4.45 10.24 4.96
N TYR A 56 -3.61 9.87 5.92
CA TYR A 56 -3.95 8.90 6.96
C TYR A 56 -5.00 9.48 7.90
N LEU A 57 -4.84 10.74 8.32
CA LEU A 57 -5.75 11.44 9.22
C LEU A 57 -7.19 11.49 8.67
N PHE A 58 -7.37 11.81 7.40
CA PHE A 58 -8.70 11.86 6.77
C PHE A 58 -9.27 10.47 6.48
N ALA A 59 -8.44 9.46 6.23
CA ALA A 59 -8.92 8.11 5.99
C ALA A 59 -9.49 7.44 7.25
N ILE A 60 -8.95 7.75 8.43
CA ILE A 60 -9.39 7.15 9.71
C ILE A 60 -10.87 7.41 10.01
N PRO A 61 -11.39 8.67 10.03
CA PRO A 61 -12.80 8.92 10.30
C PRO A 61 -13.72 8.31 9.23
N ILE A 62 -13.31 8.30 7.96
CA ILE A 62 -14.08 7.67 6.88
C ILE A 62 -14.22 6.17 7.15
N LEU A 63 -13.12 5.47 7.46
CA LEU A 63 -13.17 4.05 7.82
C LEU A 63 -13.97 3.79 9.09
N GLY A 64 -13.85 4.67 10.09
CA GLY A 64 -14.66 4.59 11.32
C GLY A 64 -16.17 4.67 11.04
N MET A 65 -16.58 5.60 10.19
CA MET A 65 -17.97 5.73 9.73
C MET A 65 -18.42 4.49 8.94
N MET A 66 -17.56 3.95 8.08
CA MET A 66 -17.85 2.72 7.32
C MET A 66 -18.01 1.50 8.23
N ILE A 67 -17.20 1.35 9.28
CA ILE A 67 -17.29 0.26 10.25
C ILE A 67 -18.64 0.36 10.99
N LYS A 68 -18.98 1.55 11.49
CA LYS A 68 -20.23 1.82 12.19
C LYS A 68 -21.46 1.60 11.28
N GLY A 69 -21.43 2.16 10.07
CA GLY A 69 -22.54 2.05 9.11
C GLY A 69 -22.79 0.61 8.61
N ARG A 70 -21.76 -0.25 8.65
CA ARG A 70 -21.91 -1.69 8.31
C ARG A 70 -22.19 -2.57 9.53
N GLY A 71 -22.44 -2.00 10.70
CA GLY A 71 -22.71 -2.75 11.93
C GLY A 71 -21.54 -3.63 12.38
N ARG A 72 -20.30 -3.30 11.96
CA ARG A 72 -19.11 -4.06 12.35
C ARG A 72 -18.58 -3.58 13.69
N SER A 73 -17.98 -4.50 14.44
CA SER A 73 -17.38 -4.17 15.74
C SER A 73 -15.96 -3.63 15.58
N PHE A 74 -15.61 -2.64 16.43
CA PHE A 74 -14.23 -2.19 16.61
C PHE A 74 -13.42 -3.11 17.55
N LYS A 75 -14.06 -4.13 18.14
CA LYS A 75 -13.38 -5.00 19.11
C LYS A 75 -12.30 -5.81 18.40
N ILE A 76 -11.10 -5.77 18.95
CA ILE A 76 -9.95 -6.55 18.53
C ILE A 76 -9.45 -7.34 19.74
N GLU A 77 -9.01 -8.56 19.50
CA GLU A 77 -8.38 -9.36 20.54
C GLU A 77 -7.06 -8.72 20.98
N HIS A 78 -6.77 -8.71 22.27
CA HIS A 78 -5.52 -8.18 22.82
C HIS A 78 -4.27 -8.79 22.17
N LYS A 79 -4.35 -10.05 21.76
CA LYS A 79 -3.27 -10.76 21.05
C LYS A 79 -2.94 -10.18 19.67
N ALA A 80 -3.89 -9.48 19.06
CA ALA A 80 -3.72 -8.84 17.74
C ALA A 80 -3.14 -7.42 17.86
N ALA A 81 -3.10 -6.82 19.05
CA ALA A 81 -2.68 -5.42 19.23
C ALA A 81 -1.21 -5.19 18.81
N VAL A 82 -0.30 -6.02 19.30
CA VAL A 82 1.13 -5.91 18.96
C VAL A 82 1.40 -6.12 17.47
N PRO A 83 0.88 -7.19 16.83
CA PRO A 83 0.96 -7.33 15.38
C PRO A 83 0.38 -6.14 14.61
N LEU A 84 -0.73 -5.56 15.06
CA LEU A 84 -1.35 -4.38 14.41
C LEU A 84 -0.44 -3.15 14.45
N ILE A 85 0.18 -2.88 15.61
CA ILE A 85 1.13 -1.77 15.76
C ILE A 85 2.29 -1.95 14.79
N VAL A 86 2.92 -3.13 14.80
CA VAL A 86 4.06 -3.43 13.92
C VAL A 86 3.67 -3.30 12.45
N MET A 87 2.54 -3.85 12.05
CA MET A 87 2.06 -3.78 10.66
C MET A 87 1.69 -2.33 10.27
N GLY A 88 1.09 -1.57 11.19
CA GLY A 88 0.80 -0.15 10.96
C GLY A 88 2.05 0.68 10.71
N LEU A 89 3.09 0.48 11.52
CA LEU A 89 4.37 1.16 11.35
C LEU A 89 5.09 0.73 10.06
N LEU A 90 5.03 -0.55 9.69
CA LEU A 90 5.61 -1.05 8.43
C LEU A 90 4.93 -0.44 7.20
N VAL A 91 3.60 -0.34 7.19
CA VAL A 91 2.85 0.28 6.09
C VAL A 91 3.15 1.77 6.02
N ALA A 92 3.21 2.46 7.15
CA ALA A 92 3.56 3.88 7.20
C ALA A 92 4.98 4.13 6.69
N PHE A 93 5.95 3.31 7.12
CA PHE A 93 7.32 3.38 6.62
C PHE A 93 7.40 3.08 5.12
N SER A 94 6.70 2.05 4.64
CA SER A 94 6.61 1.74 3.21
C SER A 94 6.06 2.93 2.41
N SER A 95 4.96 3.53 2.88
CA SER A 95 4.37 4.70 2.24
C SER A 95 5.34 5.89 2.22
N LEU A 96 6.02 6.14 3.34
CA LEU A 96 7.00 7.22 3.46
C LEU A 96 8.17 7.02 2.48
N ALA A 97 8.75 5.82 2.45
CA ALA A 97 9.88 5.52 1.58
C ALA A 97 9.50 5.68 0.08
N LEU A 98 8.29 5.23 -0.30
CA LEU A 98 7.79 5.43 -1.65
C LEU A 98 7.60 6.91 -1.99
N PHE A 99 6.94 7.67 -1.12
CA PHE A 99 6.66 9.09 -1.37
C PHE A 99 7.95 9.94 -1.34
N GLN A 100 8.91 9.58 -0.50
CA GLN A 100 10.25 10.20 -0.52
C GLN A 100 11.01 9.90 -1.82
N SER A 101 10.83 8.72 -2.42
CA SER A 101 11.49 8.38 -3.68
C SER A 101 11.07 9.28 -4.85
N TYR A 102 9.88 9.87 -4.79
CA TYR A 102 9.36 10.80 -5.81
C TYR A 102 10.17 12.10 -5.91
N ASN A 103 10.96 12.42 -4.88
CA ASN A 103 11.90 13.57 -4.93
C ASN A 103 13.21 13.22 -5.68
N TYR A 104 13.48 11.93 -5.94
CA TYR A 104 14.75 11.47 -6.52
C TYR A 104 14.60 10.83 -7.88
N MET A 105 13.37 10.46 -8.28
CA MET A 105 13.09 9.84 -9.56
C MET A 105 11.67 10.13 -10.01
N GLU A 106 11.41 9.91 -11.29
CA GLU A 106 10.08 10.04 -11.87
C GLU A 106 9.07 9.11 -11.18
N VAL A 107 7.91 9.64 -10.83
CA VAL A 107 6.86 8.94 -10.07
C VAL A 107 6.35 7.69 -10.79
N GLY A 108 6.29 7.72 -12.12
CA GLY A 108 5.91 6.56 -12.95
C GLY A 108 6.90 5.40 -12.77
N ILE A 109 8.21 5.71 -12.79
CA ILE A 109 9.27 4.73 -12.59
C ILE A 109 9.23 4.18 -11.16
N ALA A 110 9.15 5.05 -10.14
CA ALA A 110 9.06 4.64 -8.74
C ALA A 110 7.86 3.73 -8.48
N SER A 111 6.68 4.11 -9.01
CA SER A 111 5.45 3.33 -8.85
C SER A 111 5.54 1.96 -9.54
N THR A 112 6.20 1.89 -10.70
CA THR A 112 6.42 0.62 -11.42
C THR A 112 7.41 -0.27 -10.67
N LEU A 113 8.52 0.29 -10.16
CA LEU A 113 9.49 -0.44 -9.35
C LEU A 113 8.89 -1.00 -8.06
N LEU A 114 7.88 -0.32 -7.48
CA LEU A 114 7.18 -0.84 -6.31
C LEU A 114 6.57 -2.23 -6.57
N PHE A 115 6.11 -2.51 -7.79
CA PHE A 115 5.57 -3.83 -8.15
C PHE A 115 6.58 -4.99 -8.06
N VAL A 116 7.80 -4.75 -7.62
CA VAL A 116 8.73 -5.81 -7.17
C VAL A 116 8.24 -6.47 -5.86
N TYR A 117 7.36 -5.83 -5.07
CA TYR A 117 6.91 -6.40 -3.80
C TYR A 117 6.29 -7.81 -3.90
N PRO A 118 5.52 -8.21 -4.94
CA PRO A 118 5.00 -9.57 -5.05
C PRO A 118 6.12 -10.60 -5.24
N ILE A 119 7.20 -10.20 -5.92
CA ILE A 119 8.40 -11.03 -6.07
C ILE A 119 9.06 -11.26 -4.72
N MET A 120 9.20 -10.19 -3.92
CA MET A 120 9.74 -10.28 -2.56
C MET A 120 8.86 -11.14 -1.66
N VAL A 121 7.52 -11.01 -1.76
CA VAL A 121 6.58 -11.90 -1.06
C VAL A 121 6.82 -13.35 -1.43
N ALA A 122 6.88 -13.67 -2.73
CA ALA A 122 7.09 -15.03 -3.22
C ALA A 122 8.43 -15.61 -2.73
N LEU A 123 9.51 -14.82 -2.77
CA LEU A 123 10.82 -15.22 -2.28
C LEU A 123 10.82 -15.47 -0.77
N ILE A 124 10.24 -14.58 0.03
CA ILE A 124 10.17 -14.75 1.48
C ILE A 124 9.32 -15.98 1.84
N MET A 125 8.18 -16.19 1.16
CA MET A 125 7.34 -17.36 1.38
C MET A 125 8.07 -18.65 1.02
N ALA A 126 8.85 -18.67 -0.06
CA ALA A 126 9.64 -19.84 -0.44
C ALA A 126 10.79 -20.10 0.54
N LEU A 127 11.53 -19.08 0.98
CA LEU A 127 12.72 -19.21 1.80
C LEU A 127 12.39 -19.45 3.29
N VAL A 128 11.43 -18.71 3.84
CA VAL A 128 11.09 -18.74 5.27
C VAL A 128 10.03 -19.81 5.57
N PHE A 129 8.98 -19.86 4.75
CA PHE A 129 7.86 -20.78 4.96
C PHE A 129 7.95 -22.06 4.12
N LYS A 130 9.03 -22.19 3.33
CA LYS A 130 9.30 -23.38 2.49
C LYS A 130 8.15 -23.71 1.53
N GLU A 131 7.38 -22.70 1.10
CA GLU A 131 6.37 -22.88 0.09
C GLU A 131 7.00 -23.15 -1.28
N LYS A 132 6.41 -24.08 -2.03
CA LYS A 132 6.88 -24.38 -3.38
C LYS A 132 6.45 -23.27 -4.34
N LEU A 133 7.42 -22.68 -5.02
CA LEU A 133 7.12 -21.76 -6.13
C LEU A 133 6.46 -22.54 -7.26
N THR A 134 5.27 -22.12 -7.66
CA THR A 134 4.61 -22.70 -8.82
C THR A 134 5.27 -22.19 -10.11
N LEU A 135 5.22 -22.99 -11.18
CA LEU A 135 5.74 -22.57 -12.48
C LEU A 135 5.09 -21.26 -12.96
N GLN A 136 3.80 -21.08 -12.66
CA GLN A 136 3.08 -19.86 -12.95
C GLN A 136 3.68 -18.65 -12.20
N THR A 137 4.02 -18.79 -10.92
CA THR A 137 4.67 -17.74 -10.14
C THR A 137 6.02 -17.36 -10.72
N VAL A 138 6.84 -18.35 -11.10
CA VAL A 138 8.14 -18.11 -11.74
C VAL A 138 7.97 -17.35 -13.05
N PHE A 139 7.02 -17.74 -13.89
CA PHE A 139 6.73 -17.05 -15.13
C PHE A 139 6.31 -15.58 -14.91
N CYS A 140 5.43 -15.32 -13.93
CA CYS A 140 5.03 -13.96 -13.56
C CYS A 140 6.20 -13.11 -13.06
N ILE A 141 7.13 -13.72 -12.30
CA ILE A 141 8.35 -13.04 -11.84
C ILE A 141 9.22 -12.64 -13.02
N LEU A 142 9.47 -13.56 -13.96
CA LEU A 142 10.28 -13.29 -15.15
C LEU A 142 9.65 -12.19 -16.02
N LEU A 143 8.32 -12.22 -16.18
CA LEU A 143 7.59 -11.20 -16.93
C LEU A 143 7.70 -9.82 -16.26
N ALA A 144 7.57 -9.75 -14.93
CA ALA A 144 7.71 -8.51 -14.18
C ALA A 144 9.13 -7.94 -14.26
N LEU A 145 10.15 -8.78 -14.11
CA LEU A 145 11.55 -8.37 -14.25
C LEU A 145 11.87 -7.88 -15.66
N SER A 146 11.33 -8.53 -16.70
CA SER A 146 11.51 -8.08 -18.09
C SER A 146 10.85 -6.72 -18.33
N GLY A 147 9.65 -6.48 -17.76
CA GLY A 147 8.97 -5.18 -17.82
C GLY A 147 9.78 -4.06 -17.17
N ILE A 148 10.37 -4.31 -15.99
CA ILE A 148 11.25 -3.36 -15.30
C ILE A 148 12.52 -3.10 -16.14
N GLY A 149 13.10 -4.14 -16.75
CA GLY A 149 14.27 -4.02 -17.63
C GLY A 149 13.99 -3.18 -18.86
N LEU A 150 12.82 -3.30 -19.47
CA LEU A 150 12.38 -2.46 -20.60
C LEU A 150 12.20 -1.00 -20.18
N LEU A 151 11.66 -0.76 -18.99
CA LEU A 151 11.48 0.58 -18.45
C LEU A 151 12.81 1.30 -18.25
N TYR A 152 13.84 0.57 -17.77
CA TYR A 152 15.19 1.11 -17.62
C TYR A 152 15.80 1.56 -18.96
N LYS A 153 15.53 0.82 -20.04
CA LYS A 153 16.08 1.11 -21.37
C LYS A 153 15.33 2.22 -22.11
N SER A 154 14.06 2.45 -21.78
CA SER A 154 13.18 3.42 -22.47
C SER A 154 13.23 4.84 -21.87
N GLY A 155 13.92 5.03 -20.76
CA GLY A 155 14.04 6.34 -20.11
C GLY A 155 14.95 7.28 -20.92
N ASP A 156 14.40 8.40 -21.41
CA ASP A 156 15.09 9.48 -22.11
C ASP A 156 16.17 10.16 -21.21
N GLY A 157 17.25 9.42 -20.87
CA GLY A 157 18.40 9.98 -20.16
C GLY A 157 18.17 10.38 -18.69
N THR A 158 16.99 10.13 -18.13
CA THR A 158 16.76 10.31 -16.67
C THR A 158 17.49 9.21 -15.92
N THR A 159 18.65 9.56 -15.38
CA THR A 159 19.44 8.64 -14.56
C THR A 159 18.62 8.19 -13.36
N LEU A 160 18.40 6.88 -13.24
CA LEU A 160 17.83 6.29 -12.05
C LEU A 160 18.68 6.69 -10.84
N SER A 161 18.14 7.53 -9.98
CA SER A 161 18.82 7.89 -8.74
C SER A 161 18.95 6.64 -7.86
N LEU A 162 20.17 6.28 -7.50
CA LEU A 162 20.42 5.16 -6.59
C LEU A 162 19.64 5.31 -5.28
N THR A 163 19.57 6.52 -4.75
CA THR A 163 18.80 6.84 -3.54
C THR A 163 17.31 6.54 -3.74
N GLY A 164 16.73 6.98 -4.87
CA GLY A 164 15.34 6.71 -5.20
C GLY A 164 15.05 5.21 -5.32
N VAL A 165 15.92 4.46 -6.02
CA VAL A 165 15.78 3.00 -6.16
C VAL A 165 15.85 2.32 -4.79
N LEU A 166 16.81 2.68 -3.93
CA LEU A 166 16.93 2.10 -2.58
C LEU A 166 15.69 2.40 -1.72
N LEU A 167 15.12 3.60 -1.82
CA LEU A 167 13.89 3.96 -1.12
C LEU A 167 12.70 3.11 -1.60
N VAL A 168 12.54 2.92 -2.91
CA VAL A 168 11.47 2.08 -3.46
C VAL A 168 11.66 0.62 -3.06
N MET A 169 12.89 0.10 -3.08
CA MET A 169 13.19 -1.27 -2.65
C MET A 169 12.90 -1.46 -1.17
N ALA A 170 13.26 -0.50 -0.31
CA ALA A 170 12.91 -0.52 1.11
C ALA A 170 11.38 -0.46 1.32
N SER A 171 10.68 0.36 0.54
CA SER A 171 9.22 0.42 0.53
C SER A 171 8.61 -0.93 0.14
N ALA A 172 9.06 -1.52 -0.97
CA ALA A 172 8.58 -2.81 -1.47
C ALA A 172 8.81 -3.95 -0.46
N LEU A 173 9.99 -3.98 0.17
CA LEU A 173 10.32 -4.97 1.19
C LEU A 173 9.43 -4.83 2.42
N SER A 174 9.26 -3.61 2.93
CA SER A 174 8.40 -3.34 4.09
C SER A 174 6.95 -3.72 3.82
N TYR A 175 6.46 -3.43 2.61
CA TYR A 175 5.12 -3.80 2.17
C TYR A 175 4.97 -5.32 2.01
N ALA A 176 5.99 -6.01 1.49
CA ALA A 176 6.00 -7.47 1.40
C ALA A 176 5.93 -8.12 2.79
N ILE A 177 6.73 -7.62 3.75
CA ILE A 177 6.71 -8.10 5.15
C ILE A 177 5.32 -7.84 5.77
N TYR A 178 4.73 -6.68 5.52
CA TYR A 178 3.37 -6.37 5.97
C TYR A 178 2.35 -7.38 5.43
N ILE A 179 2.33 -7.66 4.12
CA ILE A 179 1.40 -8.62 3.51
C ILE A 179 1.56 -10.01 4.14
N ILE A 180 2.81 -10.47 4.28
CA ILE A 180 3.10 -11.77 4.88
C ILE A 180 2.67 -11.77 6.35
N GLY A 181 3.01 -10.73 7.11
CA GLY A 181 2.67 -10.59 8.52
C GLY A 181 1.17 -10.62 8.76
N VAL A 182 0.36 -9.95 7.94
CA VAL A 182 -1.11 -10.03 8.04
C VAL A 182 -1.61 -11.44 7.76
N ASN A 183 -1.07 -12.12 6.75
CA ASN A 183 -1.55 -13.45 6.34
C ASN A 183 -1.07 -14.60 7.24
N GLN A 184 0.09 -14.44 7.89
CA GLN A 184 0.72 -15.50 8.71
C GLN A 184 0.55 -15.26 10.22
N SER A 185 -0.05 -14.15 10.65
CA SER A 185 -0.29 -13.84 12.05
C SER A 185 -1.77 -14.00 12.45
N THR A 186 -2.06 -13.71 13.71
CA THR A 186 -3.43 -13.67 14.25
C THR A 186 -4.34 -12.67 13.51
N LEU A 187 -3.74 -11.74 12.74
CA LEU A 187 -4.46 -10.74 11.95
C LEU A 187 -5.26 -11.33 10.80
N LYS A 188 -4.92 -12.53 10.34
CA LYS A 188 -5.65 -13.25 9.28
C LYS A 188 -7.15 -13.39 9.58
N ASN A 189 -7.51 -13.50 10.87
CA ASN A 189 -8.89 -13.68 11.31
C ASN A 189 -9.62 -12.35 11.57
N VAL A 190 -8.92 -11.22 11.49
CA VAL A 190 -9.51 -9.89 11.69
C VAL A 190 -10.20 -9.44 10.40
N ALA A 191 -11.41 -8.92 10.51
CA ALA A 191 -12.13 -8.39 9.36
C ALA A 191 -11.36 -7.22 8.73
N THR A 192 -11.35 -7.13 7.39
CA THR A 192 -10.53 -6.18 6.63
C THR A 192 -10.74 -4.71 7.04
N LEU A 193 -11.99 -4.28 7.29
CA LEU A 193 -12.26 -2.87 7.65
C LEU A 193 -11.65 -2.47 9.00
N PRO A 194 -11.88 -3.18 10.13
CA PRO A 194 -11.21 -2.91 11.39
C PRO A 194 -9.69 -3.03 11.27
N LEU A 195 -9.20 -4.05 10.54
CA LEU A 195 -7.77 -4.23 10.30
C LEU A 195 -7.15 -2.98 9.67
N THR A 196 -7.71 -2.50 8.56
CA THR A 196 -7.21 -1.30 7.86
C THR A 196 -7.32 -0.06 8.74
N PHE A 197 -8.41 0.10 9.47
CA PHE A 197 -8.60 1.22 10.40
C PHE A 197 -7.47 1.31 11.43
N TYR A 198 -7.15 0.21 12.10
CA TYR A 198 -6.10 0.20 13.12
C TYR A 198 -4.69 0.30 12.53
N ILE A 199 -4.45 -0.27 11.34
CA ILE A 199 -3.18 -0.12 10.63
C ILE A 199 -2.93 1.37 10.32
N LEU A 200 -3.94 2.09 9.82
CA LEU A 200 -3.80 3.53 9.57
C LEU A 200 -3.70 4.33 10.87
N LEU A 201 -4.43 3.95 11.91
CA LEU A 201 -4.37 4.60 13.22
C LEU A 201 -2.97 4.51 13.84
N PHE A 202 -2.34 3.33 13.80
CA PHE A 202 -0.96 3.17 14.27
C PHE A 202 0.04 3.75 13.28
N GLY A 203 -0.25 3.72 11.98
CA GLY A 203 0.60 4.32 10.95
C GLY A 203 0.69 5.83 11.07
N VAL A 204 -0.42 6.52 11.38
CA VAL A 204 -0.41 7.98 11.54
C VAL A 204 0.46 8.45 12.70
N SER A 205 0.64 7.61 13.74
CA SER A 205 1.51 7.95 14.87
C SER A 205 2.97 8.17 14.45
N LEU A 206 3.44 7.43 13.44
CA LEU A 206 4.78 7.62 12.87
C LEU A 206 4.93 9.03 12.24
N PHE A 207 3.94 9.44 11.46
CA PHE A 207 3.96 10.77 10.84
C PHE A 207 3.77 11.88 11.88
N PHE A 208 2.92 11.65 12.89
CA PHE A 208 2.72 12.59 13.99
C PHE A 208 4.03 12.86 14.75
N VAL A 209 4.79 11.80 15.05
CA VAL A 209 6.10 11.93 15.69
C VAL A 209 7.08 12.68 14.79
N ARG A 210 7.14 12.37 13.51
CA ARG A 210 8.06 13.02 12.57
C ARG A 210 7.75 14.49 12.35
N VAL A 211 6.49 14.85 12.24
CA VAL A 211 6.04 16.24 12.11
C VAL A 211 6.24 17.02 13.42
N GLY A 212 5.97 16.38 14.59
CA GLY A 212 6.09 17.03 15.90
C GLY A 212 7.54 17.30 16.37
N PHE A 213 8.54 16.60 15.82
CA PHE A 213 9.95 16.69 16.25
C PHE A 213 10.88 17.41 15.27
N GLY A 214 10.40 18.31 14.43
CA GLY A 214 11.30 19.16 13.66
C GLY A 214 11.00 19.34 12.19
N LYS A 215 9.80 19.09 11.76
CA LYS A 215 9.31 19.50 10.45
C LYS A 215 8.04 20.33 10.62
N ASP A 216 8.04 21.53 10.09
CA ASP A 216 6.83 22.34 10.01
C ASP A 216 5.80 21.66 9.10
N LEU A 217 4.54 21.69 9.51
CA LEU A 217 3.41 21.32 8.66
C LEU A 217 3.25 22.40 7.59
N TYR A 218 3.65 22.09 6.37
CA TYR A 218 3.38 22.91 5.19
C TYR A 218 2.30 22.24 4.37
#